data_e2fa1f6e57023271837e1fb354db3b5b
#
_entry.id   e2fa1f6e57023271837e1fb354db3b5b
#
_cell.length_a   1.000
_cell.length_b   1.000
_cell.length_c   1.000
_cell.angle_alpha   90.00
_cell.angle_beta   90.00
_cell.angle_gamma   90.00
#
_symmetry.space_group_name_H-M   'P 1'
#
loop_
_entity.id
_entity.type
_entity.pdbx_description
1 polymer ?
#
loop_
_entity_poly.entity_id
_entity_poly.type
_entity_poly.pdbx_seq_one_letter_code
_entity_poly.pdbx_strand_id
1 'polypeptide(L)'
;MDQARDDIWAIEHRHSVRRFTGEAVPADVRAELERAVAAANATSGLHMQLTWDEPEAFKTMLAHYGKFQNACNYLALVGPKGPDLDEPCGYFGEKIVLLAQRLGLNSCWVGGTFSRKRTRCDVGAGEKGGR
;
A
#
# COMPACT_ATOMS: atom_id res chain seq x y z
N MET A 1 3.36 -10.12 23.08
CA MET A 1 4.37 -10.66 22.19
C MET A 1 3.72 -11.43 21.05
N ASP A 2 3.96 -11.01 19.88
CA ASP A 2 3.25 -11.52 18.72
C ASP A 2 4.09 -12.39 17.83
N GLN A 3 4.86 -13.27 18.45
CA GLN A 3 5.67 -14.20 17.69
C GLN A 3 4.86 -15.12 16.80
N ALA A 4 3.57 -15.33 17.15
CA ALA A 4 2.68 -16.10 16.33
C ALA A 4 2.20 -15.34 15.08
N ARG A 5 2.45 -14.02 15.03
CA ARG A 5 2.04 -13.21 13.89
C ARG A 5 3.14 -13.18 12.85
N ASP A 6 3.20 -14.21 12.06
CA ASP A 6 4.07 -14.30 10.89
C ASP A 6 3.26 -14.08 9.62
N ASP A 7 3.87 -14.31 8.47
CA ASP A 7 3.19 -14.12 7.18
C ASP A 7 2.04 -15.09 7.00
N ILE A 8 2.14 -16.31 7.51
CA ILE A 8 1.05 -17.28 7.43
C ILE A 8 -0.14 -16.79 8.24
N TRP A 9 0.10 -16.31 9.45
CA TRP A 9 -0.96 -15.71 10.27
C TRP A 9 -1.62 -14.55 9.52
N ALA A 10 -0.82 -13.69 8.89
CA ALA A 10 -1.34 -12.52 8.17
C ALA A 10 -2.17 -12.94 6.96
N ILE A 11 -1.74 -13.96 6.22
CA ILE A 11 -2.51 -14.49 5.09
C ILE A 11 -3.88 -14.97 5.55
N GLU A 12 -3.94 -15.65 6.68
CA GLU A 12 -5.18 -16.19 7.20
C GLU A 12 -6.13 -15.12 7.74
N HIS A 13 -5.59 -14.02 8.23
CA HIS A 13 -6.39 -12.99 8.91
C HIS A 13 -6.69 -11.77 8.05
N ARG A 14 -5.88 -11.51 7.04
CA ARG A 14 -6.05 -10.33 6.21
C ARG A 14 -7.29 -10.44 5.32
N HIS A 15 -8.05 -9.37 5.25
CA HIS A 15 -9.14 -9.22 4.30
C HIS A 15 -9.23 -7.75 3.90
N SER A 16 -9.95 -7.47 2.82
CA SER A 16 -10.09 -6.10 2.36
C SER A 16 -10.93 -5.29 3.33
N VAL A 17 -10.35 -4.17 3.79
CA VAL A 17 -11.03 -3.24 4.70
C VAL A 17 -11.10 -1.88 4.00
N ARG A 18 -12.29 -1.30 3.96
CA ARG A 18 -12.53 -0.02 3.29
C ARG A 18 -12.96 1.07 4.23
N ARG A 19 -13.31 0.72 5.46
CA ARG A 19 -13.67 1.69 6.50
C ARG A 19 -12.59 1.68 7.56
N PHE A 20 -11.96 2.83 7.76
CA PHE A 20 -10.85 2.96 8.69
C PHE A 20 -11.23 3.88 9.83
N THR A 21 -10.46 3.85 10.92
CA THR A 21 -10.75 4.66 12.11
C THR A 21 -10.37 6.12 11.93
N GLY A 22 -9.47 6.40 11.00
CA GLY A 22 -8.92 7.74 10.84
C GLY A 22 -7.79 8.05 11.80
N GLU A 23 -7.44 7.13 12.68
CA GLU A 23 -6.31 7.32 13.59
C GLU A 23 -4.99 7.35 12.82
N ALA A 24 -4.08 8.21 13.27
CA ALA A 24 -2.75 8.26 12.67
C ALA A 24 -1.99 6.98 12.99
N VAL A 25 -1.25 6.48 12.01
CA VAL A 25 -0.39 5.32 12.22
C VAL A 25 0.76 5.72 13.13
N PRO A 26 1.06 4.93 14.17
CA PRO A 26 2.16 5.27 15.08
C PRO A 26 3.51 5.39 14.36
N ALA A 27 4.37 6.26 14.87
CA ALA A 27 5.63 6.57 14.22
C ALA A 27 6.54 5.34 14.08
N ASP A 28 6.55 4.45 15.06
CA ASP A 28 7.36 3.23 15.00
C ASP A 28 6.85 2.27 13.94
N VAL A 29 5.54 2.17 13.75
CA VAL A 29 4.94 1.35 12.69
C VAL A 29 5.26 1.94 11.32
N ARG A 30 5.14 3.27 11.17
CA ARG A 30 5.53 3.94 9.92
C ARG A 30 6.97 3.66 9.57
N ALA A 31 7.87 3.79 10.53
CA ALA A 31 9.29 3.56 10.31
C ALA A 31 9.58 2.13 9.88
N GLU A 32 8.91 1.17 10.49
CA GLU A 32 9.11 -0.23 10.13
C GLU A 32 8.63 -0.52 8.71
N LEU A 33 7.48 0.01 8.33
CA LEU A 33 6.96 -0.15 6.97
C LEU A 33 7.87 0.54 5.95
N GLU A 34 8.38 1.72 6.27
CA GLU A 34 9.29 2.42 5.35
C GLU A 34 10.59 1.67 5.15
N ARG A 35 11.12 1.07 6.20
CA ARG A 35 12.32 0.24 6.07
C ARG A 35 12.05 -0.98 5.20
N ALA A 36 10.90 -1.61 5.38
CA ALA A 36 10.53 -2.78 4.58
C ALA A 36 10.36 -2.42 3.11
N VAL A 37 9.74 -1.27 2.83
CA VAL A 37 9.57 -0.78 1.45
C VAL A 37 10.93 -0.49 0.82
N ALA A 38 11.83 0.15 1.55
CA ALA A 38 13.17 0.45 1.04
C ALA A 38 13.93 -0.84 0.71
N ALA A 39 13.85 -1.83 1.60
CA ALA A 39 14.51 -3.12 1.36
C ALA A 39 13.91 -3.85 0.16
N ALA A 40 12.59 -3.84 0.02
CA ALA A 40 11.91 -4.45 -1.12
C ALA A 40 12.28 -3.77 -2.43
N ASN A 41 12.34 -2.43 -2.44
CA ASN A 41 12.76 -1.69 -3.63
C ASN A 41 14.20 -2.04 -4.03
N ALA A 42 15.09 -2.15 -3.05
CA ALA A 42 16.49 -2.50 -3.33
C ALA A 42 16.61 -3.89 -3.96
N THR A 43 15.79 -4.84 -3.52
CA THR A 43 15.81 -6.21 -4.04
C THR A 43 15.13 -6.33 -5.40
N SER A 44 14.01 -5.62 -5.60
CA SER A 44 13.14 -5.82 -6.75
C SER A 44 13.42 -4.86 -7.91
N GLY A 45 14.06 -3.74 -7.64
CA GLY A 45 14.16 -2.66 -8.62
C GLY A 45 12.90 -1.83 -8.77
N LEU A 46 11.90 -2.05 -7.92
CA LEU A 46 10.69 -1.24 -7.90
C LEU A 46 10.93 0.10 -7.21
N HIS A 47 10.00 1.01 -7.41
CA HIS A 47 10.00 2.33 -6.78
C HIS A 47 8.70 2.51 -5.99
N MET A 48 8.43 1.57 -5.07
CA MET A 48 7.26 1.65 -4.21
C MET A 48 7.40 2.80 -3.24
N GLN A 49 6.30 3.49 -2.96
CA GLN A 49 6.31 4.70 -2.15
C GLN A 49 5.12 4.71 -1.19
N LEU A 50 5.42 4.93 0.08
CA LEU A 50 4.39 5.11 1.10
C LEU A 50 4.06 6.58 1.23
N THR A 51 2.76 6.87 1.33
CA THR A 51 2.27 8.23 1.58
C THR A 51 1.33 8.18 2.78
N TRP A 52 1.54 9.12 3.70
CA TRP A 52 0.80 9.20 4.96
C TRP A 52 -0.06 10.45 4.98
N ASP A 53 -1.22 10.33 5.59
CA ASP A 53 -2.10 11.47 5.88
C ASP A 53 -2.50 12.25 4.62
N GLU A 54 -2.84 11.53 3.56
CA GLU A 54 -3.26 12.11 2.28
C GLU A 54 -4.59 11.52 1.83
N PRO A 55 -5.72 12.10 2.24
CA PRO A 55 -7.04 11.53 1.92
C PRO A 55 -7.53 11.83 0.50
N GLU A 56 -6.90 12.77 -0.19
CA GLU A 56 -7.42 13.26 -1.48
C GLU A 56 -7.45 12.20 -2.56
N ALA A 57 -6.54 11.23 -2.50
CA ALA A 57 -6.47 10.17 -3.51
C ALA A 57 -7.75 9.34 -3.59
N PHE A 58 -8.52 9.29 -2.50
CA PHE A 58 -9.70 8.42 -2.41
C PHE A 58 -11.02 9.16 -2.35
N LYS A 59 -11.02 10.50 -2.37
CA LYS A 59 -12.25 11.27 -2.20
C LYS A 59 -13.23 11.09 -3.34
N THR A 60 -12.75 11.07 -4.58
CA THR A 60 -13.60 10.87 -5.74
C THR A 60 -14.22 9.48 -5.74
N MET A 61 -13.54 8.52 -5.13
CA MET A 61 -14.03 7.15 -5.07
C MET A 61 -15.21 7.00 -4.15
N LEU A 62 -15.24 7.77 -3.09
CA LEU A 62 -16.38 7.76 -2.18
C LEU A 62 -17.66 8.19 -2.89
N ALA A 63 -17.56 9.08 -3.87
CA ALA A 63 -18.71 9.54 -4.61
C ALA A 63 -19.28 8.48 -5.55
N HIS A 64 -18.43 7.63 -6.11
CA HIS A 64 -18.85 6.64 -7.10
C HIS A 64 -19.18 5.28 -6.51
N TYR A 65 -18.30 4.79 -5.68
CA TYR A 65 -18.46 3.43 -5.13
C TYR A 65 -18.76 3.44 -3.64
N GLY A 66 -18.61 4.57 -2.98
CA GLY A 66 -19.00 4.76 -1.59
C GLY A 66 -18.35 3.79 -0.63
N LYS A 67 -17.13 3.34 -0.93
CA LYS A 67 -16.56 2.21 -0.19
C LYS A 67 -15.49 2.60 0.80
N PHE A 68 -14.74 3.67 0.53
CA PHE A 68 -13.64 4.06 1.41
C PHE A 68 -14.07 5.14 2.39
N GLN A 69 -13.81 4.91 3.67
CA GLN A 69 -14.00 5.90 4.72
C GLN A 69 -12.69 6.06 5.48
N ASN A 70 -12.27 7.31 5.65
CA ASN A 70 -11.05 7.67 6.39
C ASN A 70 -9.78 7.05 5.80
N ALA A 71 -9.78 6.72 4.51
CA ALA A 71 -8.59 6.21 3.83
C ALA A 71 -7.67 7.39 3.52
N CYS A 72 -6.51 7.42 4.15
CA CYS A 72 -5.57 8.52 3.98
C CYS A 72 -4.12 8.11 3.86
N ASN A 73 -3.83 6.84 3.93
CA ASN A 73 -2.48 6.31 3.77
C ASN A 73 -2.48 5.27 2.66
N TYR A 74 -1.41 5.24 1.88
CA TYR A 74 -1.35 4.27 0.80
C TYR A 74 0.09 3.95 0.40
N LEU A 75 0.23 2.82 -0.25
CA LEU A 75 1.46 2.40 -0.90
C LEU A 75 1.25 2.47 -2.40
N ALA A 76 2.00 3.30 -3.08
CA ALA A 76 1.97 3.39 -4.54
C ALA A 76 2.95 2.36 -5.10
N LEU A 77 2.47 1.52 -6.00
CA LEU A 77 3.27 0.48 -6.62
C LEU A 77 3.78 1.00 -7.96
N VAL A 78 4.98 1.51 -7.96
CA VAL A 78 5.62 2.12 -9.13
C VAL A 78 6.85 1.31 -9.51
N GLY A 79 7.10 1.15 -10.79
CA GLY A 79 8.29 0.45 -11.25
C GLY A 79 8.52 0.63 -12.75
N PRO A 80 9.57 -0.02 -13.31
CA PRO A 80 9.89 0.11 -14.71
C PRO A 80 8.75 -0.34 -15.61
N LYS A 81 8.48 0.42 -16.66
CA LYS A 81 7.47 0.03 -17.64
C LYS A 81 7.90 -1.25 -18.34
N GLY A 82 6.95 -2.16 -18.52
CA GLY A 82 7.21 -3.41 -19.23
C GLY A 82 6.16 -4.46 -18.90
N PRO A 83 6.17 -5.57 -19.62
CA PRO A 83 5.21 -6.64 -19.42
C PRO A 83 5.35 -7.35 -18.07
N ASP A 84 6.52 -7.22 -17.43
CA ASP A 84 6.82 -7.93 -16.19
C ASP A 84 6.59 -7.06 -14.94
N LEU A 85 5.96 -5.90 -15.07
CA LEU A 85 5.79 -5.00 -13.93
C LEU A 85 4.80 -5.54 -12.90
N ASP A 86 3.71 -6.13 -13.35
CA ASP A 86 2.62 -6.50 -12.43
C ASP A 86 3.02 -7.61 -11.47
N GLU A 87 3.83 -8.56 -11.90
CA GLU A 87 4.24 -9.68 -11.05
C GLU A 87 5.06 -9.23 -9.84
N PRO A 88 6.17 -8.48 -10.01
CA PRO A 88 6.91 -8.00 -8.84
C PRO A 88 6.10 -7.02 -7.99
N CYS A 89 5.23 -6.20 -8.59
CA CYS A 89 4.33 -5.35 -7.82
C CYS A 89 3.43 -6.18 -6.91
N GLY A 90 2.86 -7.24 -7.43
CA GLY A 90 2.02 -8.13 -6.64
C GLY A 90 2.79 -8.83 -5.54
N TYR A 91 3.93 -9.40 -5.87
CA TYR A 91 4.74 -10.14 -4.90
C TYR A 91 5.26 -9.24 -3.77
N PHE A 92 5.97 -8.19 -4.13
CA PHE A 92 6.57 -7.30 -3.13
C PHE A 92 5.53 -6.42 -2.45
N GLY A 93 4.49 -6.00 -3.18
CA GLY A 93 3.39 -5.25 -2.59
C GLY A 93 2.65 -6.07 -1.53
N GLU A 94 2.36 -7.33 -1.82
CA GLU A 94 1.67 -8.19 -0.85
C GLU A 94 2.54 -8.44 0.39
N LYS A 95 3.86 -8.53 0.24
CA LYS A 95 4.73 -8.67 1.40
C LYS A 95 4.60 -7.48 2.35
N ILE A 96 4.50 -6.27 1.81
CA ILE A 96 4.29 -5.08 2.62
C ILE A 96 2.88 -5.10 3.25
N VAL A 97 1.89 -5.52 2.49
CA VAL A 97 0.52 -5.64 2.99
C VAL A 97 0.44 -6.64 4.16
N LEU A 98 1.13 -7.77 4.04
CA LEU A 98 1.16 -8.77 5.12
C LEU A 98 1.90 -8.24 6.35
N LEU A 99 2.99 -7.50 6.16
CA LEU A 99 3.67 -6.86 7.28
C LEU A 99 2.75 -5.86 7.98
N ALA A 100 2.02 -5.05 7.20
CA ALA A 100 1.05 -4.11 7.77
C ALA A 100 0.01 -4.83 8.62
N GLN A 101 -0.50 -5.98 8.15
CA GLN A 101 -1.46 -6.79 8.91
C GLN A 101 -0.84 -7.27 10.22
N ARG A 102 0.41 -7.72 10.18
CA ARG A 102 1.12 -8.16 11.39
C ARG A 102 1.31 -7.04 12.40
N LEU A 103 1.43 -5.81 11.91
CA LEU A 103 1.59 -4.62 12.74
C LEU A 103 0.25 -4.01 13.18
N GLY A 104 -0.85 -4.67 12.87
CA GLY A 104 -2.18 -4.24 13.31
C GLY A 104 -2.90 -3.30 12.37
N LEU A 105 -2.42 -3.15 11.14
CA LEU A 105 -3.06 -2.30 10.16
C LEU A 105 -3.86 -3.12 9.16
N ASN A 106 -5.02 -2.59 8.80
CA ASN A 106 -5.85 -3.19 7.76
C ASN A 106 -5.60 -2.50 6.43
N SER A 107 -5.94 -3.16 5.35
CA SER A 107 -5.63 -2.66 4.01
C SER A 107 -6.64 -3.11 2.97
N CYS A 108 -6.55 -2.51 1.81
CA CYS A 108 -7.33 -2.92 0.65
C CYS A 108 -6.51 -2.63 -0.62
N TRP A 109 -6.44 -3.60 -1.50
CA TRP A 109 -5.85 -3.40 -2.82
C TRP A 109 -6.77 -2.52 -3.66
N VAL A 110 -6.19 -1.58 -4.39
CA VAL A 110 -6.94 -0.62 -5.19
C VAL A 110 -6.33 -0.55 -6.59
N GLY A 111 -7.14 -0.87 -7.59
CA GLY A 111 -6.67 -0.83 -8.99
C GLY A 111 -7.22 0.32 -9.79
N GLY A 112 -8.51 0.62 -9.65
CA GLY A 112 -9.16 1.67 -10.42
C GLY A 112 -9.95 2.64 -9.58
N THR A 113 -9.89 2.52 -8.28
CA THR A 113 -10.78 3.26 -7.38
C THR A 113 -10.02 4.32 -6.57
N PHE A 114 -9.09 5.01 -7.21
CA PHE A 114 -8.38 6.13 -6.60
C PHE A 114 -8.16 7.22 -7.65
N SER A 115 -7.90 8.44 -7.19
CA SER A 115 -7.61 9.56 -8.08
C SER A 115 -6.13 9.57 -8.43
N ARG A 116 -5.79 9.31 -9.68
CA ARG A 116 -4.39 9.34 -10.12
C ARG A 116 -3.81 10.74 -10.01
N LYS A 117 -4.63 11.77 -10.23
CA LYS A 117 -4.18 13.17 -10.16
C LYS A 117 -3.84 13.60 -8.74
N ARG A 118 -4.51 13.03 -7.75
CA ARG A 118 -4.35 13.42 -6.33
C ARG A 118 -3.43 12.48 -5.57
N THR A 119 -2.97 11.42 -6.22
CA THR A 119 -2.02 10.49 -5.61
C THR A 119 -0.63 11.12 -5.59
N ARG A 120 -0.02 11.13 -4.44
CA ARG A 120 1.33 11.65 -4.27
C ARG A 120 2.33 10.53 -4.44
N CYS A 121 3.03 10.55 -5.54
CA CYS A 121 4.18 9.66 -5.76
C CYS A 121 5.00 10.19 -6.92
N ASP A 122 6.27 9.83 -6.91
CA ASP A 122 7.19 10.19 -7.97
C ASP A 122 7.22 9.07 -9.00
N VAL A 123 6.93 9.44 -10.26
CA VAL A 123 6.99 8.49 -11.37
C VAL A 123 8.03 9.01 -12.34
N GLY A 124 9.17 8.34 -12.38
CA GLY A 124 10.28 8.74 -13.25
C GLY A 124 10.05 8.36 -14.71
N ALA A 125 10.93 8.86 -15.57
CA ALA A 125 10.91 8.47 -16.98
C ALA A 125 11.10 6.96 -17.09
N GLY A 126 10.26 6.29 -17.85
CA GLY A 126 10.32 4.84 -17.98
C GLY A 126 9.63 4.06 -16.88
N GLU A 127 8.98 4.73 -15.92
CA GLU A 127 8.21 4.09 -14.86
C GLU A 127 6.72 4.27 -15.04
N LYS A 128 5.95 3.40 -14.41
CA LYS A 128 4.50 3.56 -14.29
C LYS A 128 4.02 2.81 -13.04
N GLY A 129 2.80 3.12 -12.62
CA GLY A 129 2.16 2.39 -11.55
C GLY A 129 1.75 1.00 -12.00
N GLY A 130 1.81 0.04 -11.07
CA GLY A 130 1.24 -1.29 -11.25
C GLY A 130 -0.29 -1.22 -11.19
N ARG A 131 -0.94 -2.28 -11.61
CA ARG A 131 -2.39 -2.37 -11.60
C ARG A 131 -2.93 -2.95 -10.31
#